data_06f754e23126dfd1ba0b808d844de222
#
_entry.id   06f754e23126dfd1ba0b808d844de222
#
_cell.length_a   1.000
_cell.length_b   1.000
_cell.length_c   1.000
_cell.angle_alpha   90.00
_cell.angle_beta   90.00
_cell.angle_gamma   90.00
#
_symmetry.space_group_name_H-M   'P 1'
#
loop_
_entity.id
_entity.type
_entity.pdbx_description
1 polymer ?
#
loop_
_entity_poly.entity_id
_entity_poly.type
_entity_poly.pdbx_seq_one_letter_code
_entity_poly.pdbx_strand_id
1 'polypeptide(L)'
;MIAWLLAVLPATFACAAVYFILSAANPLLGFLWNVAVLYLTLGFRQFSHYYTDIHLALRMGETERARALLGEWRGRSADGLNATEIARLAMEEALVASHRHVFAVVLWFVLLPGPAGALMYRLAYYFFRHWGERRDAEFGAFGRFAGKAFAAIDWLPVRITAAAFAIVGDFEDAVYCWRTQAVRWPDEAAGILLASGAGALGVRLGLPIVESGEVTER
;
A
#
# COMPACT_ATOMS: atom_id res chain seq x y z
N MET A 1 -2.44 14.38 -17.91
CA MET A 1 -3.22 13.22 -18.39
C MET A 1 -2.45 12.41 -19.44
N ILE A 2 -2.20 12.96 -20.61
CA ILE A 2 -1.54 12.26 -21.73
C ILE A 2 -0.18 11.67 -21.31
N ALA A 3 0.67 12.44 -20.64
CA ALA A 3 1.99 11.97 -20.20
C ALA A 3 1.92 10.73 -19.27
N TRP A 4 0.95 10.69 -18.36
CA TRP A 4 0.74 9.53 -17.49
C TRP A 4 0.30 8.30 -18.29
N LEU A 5 -0.66 8.47 -19.20
CA LEU A 5 -1.12 7.40 -20.08
C LEU A 5 0.02 6.86 -20.96
N LEU A 6 0.85 7.75 -21.53
CA LEU A 6 2.02 7.39 -22.33
C LEU A 6 3.11 6.69 -21.50
N ALA A 7 3.19 6.92 -20.22
CA ALA A 7 4.16 6.24 -19.37
C ALA A 7 3.66 4.86 -18.89
N VAL A 8 2.38 4.74 -18.53
CA VAL A 8 1.84 3.51 -17.93
C VAL A 8 1.35 2.53 -18.99
N LEU A 9 0.55 2.96 -19.96
CA LEU A 9 -0.10 2.05 -20.89
C LEU A 9 0.90 1.32 -21.83
N PRO A 10 1.87 2.00 -22.49
CA PRO A 10 2.81 1.28 -23.35
C PRO A 10 3.64 0.23 -22.61
N ALA A 11 4.09 0.55 -21.38
CA ALA A 11 4.82 -0.41 -20.56
C ALA A 11 3.94 -1.63 -20.20
N THR A 12 2.68 -1.39 -19.83
CA THR A 12 1.70 -2.44 -19.54
C THR A 12 1.42 -3.31 -20.76
N PHE A 13 1.17 -2.69 -21.92
CA PHE A 13 0.94 -3.42 -23.17
C PHE A 13 2.17 -4.19 -23.65
N ALA A 14 3.38 -3.61 -23.54
CA ALA A 14 4.61 -4.29 -23.87
C ALA A 14 4.82 -5.53 -22.99
N CYS A 15 4.55 -5.42 -21.68
CA CYS A 15 4.62 -6.55 -20.75
C CYS A 15 3.63 -7.67 -21.13
N ALA A 16 2.40 -7.31 -21.50
CA ALA A 16 1.41 -8.27 -21.99
C ALA A 16 1.83 -8.91 -23.32
N ALA A 17 2.33 -8.12 -24.27
CA ALA A 17 2.78 -8.62 -25.56
C ALA A 17 3.92 -9.63 -25.41
N VAL A 18 4.90 -9.34 -24.57
CA VAL A 18 6.00 -10.28 -24.26
C VAL A 18 5.43 -11.57 -23.65
N TYR A 19 4.49 -11.48 -22.74
CA TYR A 19 3.83 -12.67 -22.17
C TYR A 19 3.17 -13.53 -23.26
N PHE A 20 2.39 -12.93 -24.16
CA PHE A 20 1.70 -13.68 -25.22
C PHE A 20 2.70 -14.29 -26.22
N ILE A 21 3.75 -13.56 -26.62
CA ILE A 21 4.80 -14.06 -27.51
C ILE A 21 5.51 -15.27 -26.88
N LEU A 22 5.94 -15.13 -25.62
CA LEU A 22 6.64 -16.21 -24.92
C LEU A 22 5.73 -17.42 -24.69
N SER A 23 4.48 -17.20 -24.32
CA SER A 23 3.51 -18.30 -24.10
C SER A 23 3.14 -19.01 -25.39
N ALA A 24 3.10 -18.30 -26.53
CA ALA A 24 2.88 -18.91 -27.85
C ALA A 24 4.08 -19.75 -28.32
N ALA A 25 5.31 -19.31 -27.98
CA ALA A 25 6.52 -20.05 -28.29
C ALA A 25 6.68 -21.30 -27.39
N ASN A 26 6.49 -21.13 -26.08
CA ASN A 26 6.54 -22.19 -25.08
C ASN A 26 5.83 -21.77 -23.80
N PRO A 27 4.82 -22.52 -23.30
CA PRO A 27 4.10 -22.19 -22.05
C PRO A 27 5.03 -22.02 -20.83
N LEU A 28 6.14 -22.74 -20.76
CA LEU A 28 7.12 -22.60 -19.68
C LEU A 28 7.78 -21.21 -19.68
N LEU A 29 8.07 -20.65 -20.85
CA LEU A 29 8.63 -19.29 -20.96
C LEU A 29 7.61 -18.25 -20.50
N GLY A 30 6.34 -18.40 -20.85
CA GLY A 30 5.25 -17.55 -20.35
C GLY A 30 5.11 -17.64 -18.82
N PHE A 31 5.20 -18.83 -18.26
CA PHE A 31 5.19 -19.03 -16.81
C PHE A 31 6.40 -18.36 -16.12
N LEU A 32 7.62 -18.54 -16.66
CA LEU A 32 8.82 -17.91 -16.11
C LEU A 32 8.73 -16.38 -16.16
N TRP A 33 8.14 -15.82 -17.24
CA TRP A 33 7.90 -14.40 -17.35
C TRP A 33 6.92 -13.90 -16.26
N ASN A 34 5.82 -14.62 -16.02
CA ASN A 34 4.89 -14.31 -14.94
C ASN A 34 5.58 -14.29 -13.58
N VAL A 35 6.38 -15.31 -13.28
CA VAL A 35 7.13 -15.39 -12.02
C VAL A 35 8.13 -14.24 -11.90
N ALA A 36 8.87 -13.94 -12.93
CA ALA A 36 9.88 -12.86 -12.92
C ALA A 36 9.25 -11.50 -12.68
N VAL A 37 8.19 -11.15 -13.42
CA VAL A 37 7.53 -9.84 -13.26
C VAL A 37 6.80 -9.77 -11.91
N LEU A 38 6.15 -10.84 -11.47
CA LEU A 38 5.49 -10.87 -10.16
C LEU A 38 6.53 -10.70 -9.04
N TYR A 39 7.65 -11.37 -9.12
CA TYR A 39 8.76 -11.24 -8.16
C TYR A 39 9.29 -9.81 -8.07
N LEU A 40 9.46 -9.13 -9.22
CA LEU A 40 9.93 -7.74 -9.28
C LEU A 40 8.86 -6.73 -8.79
N THR A 41 7.58 -7.05 -8.98
CA THR A 41 6.48 -6.17 -8.59
C THR A 41 6.02 -6.37 -7.16
N LEU A 42 6.23 -7.54 -6.56
CA LEU A 42 5.95 -7.79 -5.15
C LEU A 42 6.99 -7.09 -4.27
N GLY A 43 6.54 -6.18 -3.43
CA GLY A 43 7.40 -5.44 -2.49
C GLY A 43 7.37 -5.98 -1.06
N PHE A 44 7.00 -7.26 -0.86
CA PHE A 44 6.85 -7.86 0.47
C PHE A 44 8.09 -7.69 1.36
N ARG A 45 9.27 -7.88 0.80
CA ARG A 45 10.52 -7.78 1.53
C ARG A 45 10.76 -6.37 2.12
N GLN A 46 10.31 -5.31 1.43
CA GLN A 46 10.59 -3.93 1.86
C GLN A 46 9.91 -3.56 3.17
N PHE A 47 8.66 -4.00 3.41
CA PHE A 47 7.95 -3.62 4.63
C PHE A 47 8.05 -4.67 5.74
N SER A 48 8.20 -5.95 5.41
CA SER A 48 8.22 -7.03 6.41
C SER A 48 9.46 -6.94 7.32
N HIS A 49 10.61 -6.47 6.80
CA HIS A 49 11.80 -6.25 7.62
C HIS A 49 11.56 -5.16 8.67
N TYR A 50 11.11 -3.98 8.24
CA TYR A 50 10.84 -2.88 9.18
C TYR A 50 9.86 -3.29 10.27
N TYR A 51 8.74 -3.92 9.90
CA TYR A 51 7.75 -4.36 10.87
C TYR A 51 8.34 -5.36 11.88
N THR A 52 9.07 -6.36 11.38
CA THR A 52 9.68 -7.40 12.22
C THR A 52 10.75 -6.81 13.16
N ASP A 53 11.59 -5.92 12.64
CA ASP A 53 12.66 -5.30 13.42
C ASP A 53 12.11 -4.34 14.50
N ILE A 54 11.06 -3.57 14.18
CA ILE A 54 10.34 -2.71 15.14
C ILE A 54 9.70 -3.59 16.23
N HIS A 55 9.02 -4.67 15.84
CA HIS A 55 8.40 -5.58 16.79
C HIS A 55 9.43 -6.21 17.73
N LEU A 56 10.57 -6.64 17.20
CA LEU A 56 11.65 -7.22 17.98
C LEU A 56 12.26 -6.20 18.96
N ALA A 57 12.55 -4.98 18.48
CA ALA A 57 13.07 -3.89 19.30
C ALA A 57 12.12 -3.54 20.45
N LEU A 58 10.81 -3.46 20.20
CA LEU A 58 9.81 -3.21 21.25
C LEU A 58 9.76 -4.35 22.26
N ARG A 59 9.85 -5.61 21.82
CA ARG A 59 9.90 -6.77 22.73
C ARG A 59 11.15 -6.79 23.63
N MET A 60 12.26 -6.28 23.13
CA MET A 60 13.52 -6.16 23.90
C MET A 60 13.54 -4.92 24.82
N GLY A 61 12.54 -4.04 24.75
CA GLY A 61 12.50 -2.77 25.47
C GLY A 61 13.38 -1.68 24.84
N GLU A 62 13.90 -1.89 23.63
CA GLU A 62 14.75 -0.96 22.89
C GLU A 62 13.91 0.10 22.17
N THR A 63 13.19 0.95 22.94
CA THR A 63 12.23 1.92 22.41
C THR A 63 12.89 2.92 21.46
N GLU A 64 14.12 3.37 21.75
CA GLU A 64 14.85 4.32 20.88
C GLU A 64 15.16 3.70 19.51
N ARG A 65 15.55 2.45 19.47
CA ARG A 65 15.80 1.71 18.23
C ARG A 65 14.51 1.52 17.43
N ALA A 66 13.41 1.15 18.10
CA ALA A 66 12.10 1.02 17.47
C ALA A 66 11.63 2.35 16.88
N ARG A 67 11.89 3.48 17.57
CA ARG A 67 11.60 4.83 17.12
C ARG A 67 12.39 5.20 15.87
N ALA A 68 13.70 4.93 15.86
CA ALA A 68 14.56 5.18 14.72
C ALA A 68 14.10 4.37 13.47
N LEU A 69 13.81 3.08 13.62
CA LEU A 69 13.31 2.22 12.55
C LEU A 69 11.96 2.69 12.00
N LEU A 70 11.04 3.10 12.88
CA LEU A 70 9.74 3.63 12.45
C LEU A 70 9.91 4.94 11.68
N GLY A 71 10.78 5.84 12.16
CA GLY A 71 11.10 7.10 11.49
C GLY A 71 11.69 6.89 10.10
N GLU A 72 12.62 5.94 9.96
CA GLU A 72 13.20 5.57 8.68
C GLU A 72 12.14 5.00 7.71
N TRP A 73 11.30 4.09 8.19
CA TRP A 73 10.24 3.48 7.37
C TRP A 73 9.23 4.51 6.87
N ARG A 74 8.77 5.41 7.75
CA ARG A 74 7.79 6.46 7.41
C ARG A 74 8.38 7.64 6.65
N GLY A 75 9.71 7.83 6.72
CA GLY A 75 10.38 9.03 6.21
C GLY A 75 10.01 10.30 6.98
N ARG A 76 9.59 10.17 8.24
CA ARG A 76 9.23 11.26 9.16
C ARG A 76 9.81 10.98 10.54
N SER A 77 10.15 12.05 11.29
CA SER A 77 10.60 11.89 12.67
C SER A 77 9.54 11.16 13.50
N ALA A 78 10.00 10.26 14.36
CA ALA A 78 9.18 9.55 15.33
C ALA A 78 9.53 9.94 16.77
N ASP A 79 10.20 11.10 16.94
CA ASP A 79 10.67 11.59 18.22
C ASP A 79 9.50 11.82 19.19
N GLY A 80 9.72 11.49 20.46
CA GLY A 80 8.71 11.65 21.50
C GLY A 80 7.63 10.57 21.57
N LEU A 81 7.54 9.65 20.57
CA LEU A 81 6.57 8.57 20.59
C LEU A 81 6.90 7.53 21.65
N ASN A 82 5.91 7.10 22.40
CA ASN A 82 6.06 6.00 23.35
C ASN A 82 5.91 4.63 22.65
N ALA A 83 6.24 3.54 23.34
CA ALA A 83 6.23 2.19 22.79
C ALA A 83 4.86 1.78 22.20
N THR A 84 3.75 2.20 22.83
CA THR A 84 2.40 1.89 22.37
C THR A 84 2.06 2.64 21.06
N GLU A 85 2.47 3.91 20.95
CA GLU A 85 2.30 4.70 19.76
C GLU A 85 3.13 4.15 18.59
N ILE A 86 4.39 3.77 18.86
CA ILE A 86 5.26 3.13 17.87
C ILE A 86 4.63 1.83 17.35
N ALA A 87 4.14 0.97 18.24
CA ALA A 87 3.49 -0.28 17.87
C ALA A 87 2.24 -0.04 17.01
N ARG A 88 1.41 0.93 17.40
CA ARG A 88 0.21 1.31 16.65
C ARG A 88 0.55 1.81 15.26
N LEU A 89 1.50 2.76 15.15
CA LEU A 89 1.91 3.31 13.87
C LEU A 89 2.55 2.26 12.98
N ALA A 90 3.36 1.35 13.53
CA ALA A 90 3.91 0.24 12.79
C ALA A 90 2.81 -0.69 12.23
N MET A 91 1.73 -0.95 12.99
CA MET A 91 0.58 -1.70 12.50
C MET A 91 -0.16 -0.96 11.38
N GLU A 92 -0.38 0.35 11.51
CA GLU A 92 -1.00 1.17 10.47
C GLU A 92 -0.20 1.12 9.16
N GLU A 93 1.11 1.34 9.23
CA GLU A 93 2.00 1.25 8.06
C GLU A 93 2.01 -0.16 7.47
N ALA A 94 2.03 -1.21 8.30
CA ALA A 94 2.03 -2.59 7.84
C ALA A 94 0.74 -2.96 7.10
N LEU A 95 -0.43 -2.54 7.58
CA LEU A 95 -1.71 -2.77 6.92
C LEU A 95 -1.75 -2.11 5.54
N VAL A 96 -1.36 -0.83 5.45
CA VAL A 96 -1.33 -0.10 4.18
C VAL A 96 -0.25 -0.67 3.25
N ALA A 97 0.93 -1.00 3.76
CA ALA A 97 2.00 -1.57 2.97
C ALA A 97 1.67 -2.97 2.45
N SER A 98 1.04 -3.83 3.26
CA SER A 98 0.59 -5.16 2.82
C SER A 98 -0.41 -5.07 1.66
N HIS A 99 -1.35 -4.13 1.75
CA HIS A 99 -2.26 -3.85 0.65
C HIS A 99 -1.52 -3.41 -0.63
N ARG A 100 -0.73 -2.33 -0.54
CA ARG A 100 -0.07 -1.72 -1.70
C ARG A 100 1.03 -2.57 -2.34
N HIS A 101 1.69 -3.40 -1.55
CA HIS A 101 2.83 -4.21 -2.02
C HIS A 101 2.49 -5.66 -2.30
N VAL A 102 1.36 -6.18 -1.80
CA VAL A 102 0.98 -7.58 -1.97
C VAL A 102 -0.44 -7.72 -2.52
N PHE A 103 -1.47 -7.37 -1.73
CA PHE A 103 -2.86 -7.70 -2.08
C PHE A 103 -3.31 -7.07 -3.40
N ALA A 104 -3.07 -5.77 -3.59
CA ALA A 104 -3.47 -5.09 -4.82
C ALA A 104 -2.65 -5.54 -6.04
N VAL A 105 -1.36 -5.83 -5.86
CA VAL A 105 -0.50 -6.37 -6.93
C VAL A 105 -1.00 -7.74 -7.38
N VAL A 106 -1.27 -8.65 -6.42
CA VAL A 106 -1.78 -10.00 -6.71
C VAL A 106 -3.16 -9.93 -7.35
N LEU A 107 -4.04 -9.05 -6.87
CA LEU A 107 -5.36 -8.89 -7.46
C LEU A 107 -5.29 -8.49 -8.93
N TRP A 108 -4.51 -7.47 -9.26
CA TRP A 108 -4.35 -7.03 -10.65
C TRP A 108 -3.61 -8.05 -11.52
N PHE A 109 -2.70 -8.83 -10.94
CA PHE A 109 -2.06 -9.96 -11.62
C PHE A 109 -3.08 -11.02 -12.04
N VAL A 110 -4.09 -11.29 -11.20
CA VAL A 110 -5.14 -12.28 -11.50
C VAL A 110 -6.19 -11.73 -12.48
N LEU A 111 -6.52 -10.44 -12.36
CA LEU A 111 -7.58 -9.82 -13.18
C LEU A 111 -7.17 -9.55 -14.62
N LEU A 112 -5.91 -9.26 -14.88
CA LEU A 112 -5.43 -8.96 -16.22
C LEU A 112 -4.57 -10.13 -16.77
N PRO A 113 -4.57 -10.32 -18.10
CA PRO A 113 -3.85 -11.43 -18.72
C PRO A 113 -2.34 -11.28 -18.52
N GLY A 114 -1.72 -12.34 -18.03
CA GLY A 114 -0.30 -12.36 -17.72
C GLY A 114 0.06 -11.41 -16.57
N PRO A 115 1.33 -10.94 -16.50
CA PRO A 115 1.80 -10.12 -15.39
C PRO A 115 1.56 -8.62 -15.59
N ALA A 116 0.86 -8.22 -16.66
CA ALA A 116 0.65 -6.82 -17.05
C ALA A 116 -0.07 -6.01 -15.97
N GLY A 117 -1.06 -6.62 -15.28
CA GLY A 117 -1.82 -5.96 -14.22
C GLY A 117 -0.96 -5.61 -13.02
N ALA A 118 -0.07 -6.51 -12.61
CA ALA A 118 0.87 -6.24 -11.52
C ALA A 118 1.80 -5.06 -11.85
N LEU A 119 2.33 -5.04 -13.08
CA LEU A 119 3.18 -3.94 -13.54
C LEU A 119 2.39 -2.62 -13.63
N MET A 120 1.19 -2.64 -14.18
CA MET A 120 0.31 -1.46 -14.26
C MET A 120 0.08 -0.85 -12.87
N TYR A 121 -0.30 -1.66 -11.90
CA TYR A 121 -0.55 -1.19 -10.54
C TYR A 121 0.71 -0.58 -9.91
N ARG A 122 1.87 -1.22 -10.07
CA ARG A 122 3.14 -0.71 -9.54
C ARG A 122 3.56 0.61 -10.17
N LEU A 123 3.42 0.75 -11.49
CA LEU A 123 3.69 2.02 -12.17
C LEU A 123 2.72 3.12 -11.73
N ALA A 124 1.42 2.81 -11.65
CA ALA A 124 0.42 3.76 -11.17
C ALA A 124 0.72 4.23 -9.74
N TYR A 125 1.08 3.31 -8.84
CA TYR A 125 1.49 3.62 -7.48
C TYR A 125 2.77 4.44 -7.42
N TYR A 126 3.78 4.10 -8.25
CA TYR A 126 5.03 4.85 -8.34
C TYR A 126 4.79 6.32 -8.73
N PHE A 127 3.97 6.55 -9.76
CA PHE A 127 3.63 7.91 -10.17
C PHE A 127 2.81 8.65 -9.11
N PHE A 128 1.89 7.99 -8.44
CA PHE A 128 1.16 8.56 -7.31
C PHE A 128 2.12 8.97 -6.19
N ARG A 129 3.01 8.08 -5.76
CA ARG A 129 3.95 8.32 -4.65
C ARG A 129 4.91 9.48 -4.91
N HIS A 130 5.41 9.62 -6.15
CA HIS A 130 6.43 10.61 -6.47
C HIS A 130 5.87 11.96 -6.93
N TRP A 131 4.68 11.98 -7.50
CA TRP A 131 4.08 13.20 -8.05
C TRP A 131 2.67 13.51 -7.54
N GLY A 132 1.98 12.58 -6.90
CA GLY A 132 0.59 12.75 -6.46
C GLY A 132 0.37 13.94 -5.52
N GLU A 133 1.35 14.24 -4.67
CA GLU A 133 1.30 15.34 -3.70
C GLU A 133 1.94 16.63 -4.20
N ARG A 134 2.59 16.62 -5.37
CA ARG A 134 3.22 17.82 -5.91
C ARG A 134 2.17 18.85 -6.35
N ARG A 135 2.33 20.07 -5.85
CA ARG A 135 1.46 21.22 -6.13
C ARG A 135 2.17 22.34 -6.91
N ASP A 136 3.40 22.12 -7.35
CA ASP A 136 4.17 23.04 -8.15
C ASP A 136 3.49 23.32 -9.51
N ALA A 137 3.74 24.50 -10.08
CA ALA A 137 3.08 24.95 -11.31
C ALA A 137 3.38 24.03 -12.51
N GLU A 138 4.57 23.40 -12.52
CA GLU A 138 5.05 22.59 -13.65
C GLU A 138 4.46 21.17 -13.64
N PHE A 139 4.40 20.51 -12.48
CA PHE A 139 3.97 19.11 -12.35
C PHE A 139 2.65 18.92 -11.60
N GLY A 140 2.06 19.96 -11.03
CA GLY A 140 0.85 19.85 -10.24
C GLY A 140 -0.37 19.31 -11.01
N ALA A 141 -0.48 19.58 -12.31
CA ALA A 141 -1.54 19.01 -13.16
C ALA A 141 -1.32 17.51 -13.40
N PHE A 142 -0.07 17.08 -13.58
CA PHE A 142 0.30 15.67 -13.71
C PHE A 142 0.05 14.92 -12.39
N GLY A 143 0.47 15.48 -11.26
CA GLY A 143 0.29 14.90 -9.93
C GLY A 143 -1.18 14.69 -9.57
N ARG A 144 -2.04 15.70 -9.80
CA ARG A 144 -3.50 15.57 -9.60
C ARG A 144 -4.11 14.45 -10.45
N PHE A 145 -3.66 14.31 -11.70
CA PHE A 145 -4.14 13.22 -12.55
C PHE A 145 -3.62 11.86 -12.06
N ALA A 146 -2.33 11.76 -11.71
CA ALA A 146 -1.74 10.53 -11.17
C ALA A 146 -2.45 10.08 -9.89
N GLY A 147 -2.81 11.03 -8.99
CA GLY A 147 -3.61 10.74 -7.80
C GLY A 147 -4.99 10.19 -8.13
N LYS A 148 -5.72 10.86 -9.03
CA LYS A 148 -7.06 10.39 -9.45
C LYS A 148 -7.03 9.06 -10.18
N ALA A 149 -6.04 8.85 -11.05
CA ALA A 149 -5.87 7.59 -11.78
C ALA A 149 -5.54 6.44 -10.81
N PHE A 150 -4.64 6.70 -9.86
CA PHE A 150 -4.32 5.69 -8.85
C PHE A 150 -5.52 5.38 -7.96
N ALA A 151 -6.25 6.39 -7.49
CA ALA A 151 -7.46 6.19 -6.68
C ALA A 151 -8.53 5.34 -7.42
N ALA A 152 -8.68 5.54 -8.72
CA ALA A 152 -9.59 4.73 -9.55
C ALA A 152 -9.10 3.27 -9.69
N ILE A 153 -7.79 3.07 -9.91
CA ILE A 153 -7.18 1.74 -10.01
C ILE A 153 -7.22 1.02 -8.66
N ASP A 154 -7.01 1.74 -7.56
CA ASP A 154 -6.96 1.19 -6.20
C ASP A 154 -8.35 0.99 -5.57
N TRP A 155 -9.40 1.53 -6.16
CA TRP A 155 -10.76 1.49 -5.62
C TRP A 155 -11.26 0.06 -5.35
N LEU A 156 -11.10 -0.83 -6.32
CA LEU A 156 -11.50 -2.24 -6.19
C LEU A 156 -10.57 -3.03 -5.25
N PRO A 157 -9.23 -2.96 -5.41
CA PRO A 157 -8.30 -3.63 -4.50
C PRO A 157 -8.49 -3.29 -3.03
N VAL A 158 -8.69 -2.03 -2.69
CA VAL A 158 -8.93 -1.58 -1.30
C VAL A 158 -10.12 -2.30 -0.68
N ARG A 159 -11.23 -2.40 -1.38
CA ARG A 159 -12.45 -3.05 -0.89
C ARG A 159 -12.30 -4.55 -0.74
N ILE A 160 -11.62 -5.19 -1.68
CA ILE A 160 -11.33 -6.63 -1.60
C ILE A 160 -10.36 -6.92 -0.44
N THR A 161 -9.34 -6.10 -0.24
CA THR A 161 -8.41 -6.27 0.89
C THR A 161 -9.12 -6.06 2.23
N ALA A 162 -9.95 -5.03 2.34
CA ALA A 162 -10.75 -4.80 3.55
C ALA A 162 -11.71 -5.96 3.85
N ALA A 163 -12.36 -6.52 2.83
CA ALA A 163 -13.17 -7.72 2.96
C ALA A 163 -12.33 -8.95 3.38
N ALA A 164 -11.12 -9.09 2.84
CA ALA A 164 -10.21 -10.17 3.24
C ALA A 164 -9.79 -10.04 4.72
N PHE A 165 -9.53 -8.82 5.21
CA PHE A 165 -9.28 -8.59 6.64
C PHE A 165 -10.47 -9.01 7.50
N ALA A 166 -11.69 -8.66 7.08
CA ALA A 166 -12.90 -9.08 7.79
C ALA A 166 -13.08 -10.61 7.82
N ILE A 167 -12.78 -11.30 6.74
CA ILE A 167 -12.91 -12.77 6.65
C ILE A 167 -11.88 -13.48 7.56
N VAL A 168 -10.67 -12.94 7.67
CA VAL A 168 -9.57 -13.56 8.44
C VAL A 168 -9.63 -13.20 9.92
N GLY A 169 -10.15 -12.01 10.26
CA GLY A 169 -10.26 -11.50 11.62
C GLY A 169 -11.70 -11.56 12.18
N ASP A 170 -12.05 -10.62 13.03
CA ASP A 170 -13.43 -10.45 13.50
C ASP A 170 -14.25 -9.76 12.41
N PHE A 171 -15.20 -10.51 11.84
CA PHE A 171 -16.01 -10.05 10.72
C PHE A 171 -16.96 -8.92 11.11
N GLU A 172 -17.63 -9.05 12.26
CA GLU A 172 -18.64 -8.08 12.69
C GLU A 172 -17.97 -6.74 13.00
N ASP A 173 -16.91 -6.76 13.79
CA ASP A 173 -16.17 -5.56 14.17
C ASP A 173 -15.46 -4.92 12.96
N ALA A 174 -14.90 -5.72 12.06
CA ALA A 174 -14.26 -5.20 10.83
C ALA A 174 -15.26 -4.46 9.94
N VAL A 175 -16.44 -5.04 9.69
CA VAL A 175 -17.48 -4.42 8.87
C VAL A 175 -18.08 -3.20 9.59
N TYR A 176 -18.30 -3.28 10.88
CA TYR A 176 -18.79 -2.14 11.67
C TYR A 176 -17.80 -0.96 11.63
N CYS A 177 -16.53 -1.21 11.89
CA CYS A 177 -15.49 -0.17 11.83
C CYS A 177 -15.34 0.40 10.42
N TRP A 178 -15.33 -0.43 9.38
CA TRP A 178 -15.31 0.05 8.00
C TRP A 178 -16.44 1.03 7.71
N ARG A 179 -17.69 0.67 8.08
CA ARG A 179 -18.88 1.49 7.76
C ARG A 179 -18.98 2.77 8.58
N THR A 180 -18.44 2.80 9.78
CA THR A 180 -18.62 3.92 10.72
C THR A 180 -17.42 4.80 10.89
N GLN A 181 -16.20 4.26 10.67
CA GLN A 181 -14.94 4.96 10.98
C GLN A 181 -14.14 5.34 9.74
N ALA A 182 -14.24 4.60 8.62
CA ALA A 182 -13.45 4.88 7.43
C ALA A 182 -13.62 6.30 6.89
N VAL A 183 -14.83 6.87 7.00
CA VAL A 183 -15.16 8.23 6.53
C VAL A 183 -14.48 9.35 7.34
N ARG A 184 -13.90 9.03 8.49
CA ARG A 184 -13.19 10.01 9.33
C ARG A 184 -11.76 10.27 8.86
N TRP A 185 -11.24 9.43 7.96
CA TRP A 185 -9.89 9.56 7.47
C TRP A 185 -9.82 10.49 6.25
N PRO A 186 -8.78 11.34 6.16
CA PRO A 186 -8.60 12.23 5.00
C PRO A 186 -8.41 11.48 3.67
N ASP A 187 -7.77 10.30 3.73
CA ASP A 187 -7.62 9.38 2.60
C ASP A 187 -8.63 8.24 2.74
N GLU A 188 -9.62 8.20 1.85
CA GLU A 188 -10.67 7.17 1.84
C GLU A 188 -10.09 5.75 1.78
N ALA A 189 -9.07 5.53 0.93
CA ALA A 189 -8.46 4.22 0.75
C ALA A 189 -7.76 3.75 2.04
N ALA A 190 -6.94 4.60 2.65
CA ALA A 190 -6.31 4.31 3.93
C ALA A 190 -7.37 4.12 5.03
N GLY A 191 -8.42 4.96 5.05
CA GLY A 191 -9.50 4.87 6.01
C GLY A 191 -10.23 3.52 5.97
N ILE A 192 -10.54 3.01 4.78
CA ILE A 192 -11.16 1.70 4.59
C ILE A 192 -10.26 0.59 5.11
N LEU A 193 -8.97 0.59 4.72
CA LEU A 193 -8.01 -0.43 5.12
C LEU A 193 -7.78 -0.43 6.63
N LEU A 194 -7.54 0.75 7.21
CA LEU A 194 -7.20 0.87 8.62
C LEU A 194 -8.40 0.64 9.52
N ALA A 195 -9.59 1.13 9.15
CA ALA A 195 -10.79 0.87 9.93
C ALA A 195 -11.18 -0.62 9.90
N SER A 196 -11.16 -1.26 8.72
CA SER A 196 -11.44 -2.69 8.61
C SER A 196 -10.38 -3.53 9.32
N GLY A 197 -9.10 -3.21 9.14
CA GLY A 197 -8.00 -3.90 9.80
C GLY A 197 -8.02 -3.73 11.33
N ALA A 198 -8.36 -2.54 11.81
CA ALA A 198 -8.52 -2.27 13.24
C ALA A 198 -9.63 -3.13 13.88
N GLY A 199 -10.80 -3.20 13.24
CA GLY A 199 -11.89 -4.07 13.65
C GLY A 199 -11.50 -5.54 13.60
N ALA A 200 -10.91 -5.99 12.50
CA ALA A 200 -10.47 -7.38 12.32
C ALA A 200 -9.47 -7.85 13.39
N LEU A 201 -8.60 -6.95 13.85
CA LEU A 201 -7.58 -7.23 14.87
C LEU A 201 -8.01 -6.92 16.31
N GLY A 202 -9.17 -6.30 16.51
CA GLY A 202 -9.64 -5.85 17.83
C GLY A 202 -8.79 -4.73 18.44
N VAL A 203 -8.16 -3.88 17.62
CA VAL A 203 -7.25 -2.81 18.07
C VAL A 203 -7.80 -1.43 17.69
N ARG A 204 -7.32 -0.39 18.39
CA ARG A 204 -7.67 1.00 18.05
C ARG A 204 -6.53 1.63 17.25
N LEU A 205 -6.82 1.98 16.00
CA LEU A 205 -5.93 2.69 15.10
C LEU A 205 -6.44 4.14 14.87
N GLY A 206 -5.62 4.99 14.28
CA GLY A 206 -6.00 6.35 13.92
C GLY A 206 -6.20 7.32 15.08
N LEU A 207 -5.66 7.02 16.25
CA LEU A 207 -5.71 7.97 17.37
C LEU A 207 -4.74 9.13 17.12
N PRO A 208 -5.08 10.35 17.57
CA PRO A 208 -4.15 11.49 17.49
C PRO A 208 -2.82 11.16 18.15
N ILE A 209 -1.76 11.70 17.59
CA ILE A 209 -0.39 11.60 18.13
C ILE A 209 0.21 12.99 18.24
N VAL A 210 1.11 13.16 19.20
CA VAL A 210 1.89 14.38 19.34
C VAL A 210 3.24 14.12 18.66
N GLU A 211 3.39 14.61 17.42
CA GLU A 211 4.68 14.60 16.72
C GLU A 211 5.28 15.99 16.80
N SER A 212 6.50 16.10 17.34
CA SER A 212 7.26 17.37 17.41
C SER A 212 6.50 18.54 18.07
N GLY A 213 5.59 18.25 19.02
CA GLY A 213 4.81 19.28 19.73
C GLY A 213 3.51 19.71 19.05
N GLU A 214 3.20 19.20 17.87
CA GLU A 214 1.91 19.39 17.20
C GLU A 214 1.03 18.13 17.32
N VAL A 215 -0.25 18.35 17.64
CA VAL A 215 -1.23 17.26 17.63
C VAL A 215 -1.65 17.02 16.18
N THR A 216 -1.18 15.90 15.62
CA THR A 216 -1.61 15.47 14.28
C THR A 216 -2.90 14.67 14.41
N GLU A 217 -4.03 15.27 14.01
CA GLU A 217 -5.28 14.53 13.77
C GLU A 217 -5.14 13.69 12.50
N ARG A 218 -5.58 12.43 12.56
CA ARG A 218 -5.51 11.47 11.46
C ARG A 218 -6.88 11.01 11.05
#